data_c495a01087a13b4ede322ad7b2cb43d4
#
_entry.id   c495a01087a13b4ede322ad7b2cb43d4
#
_cell.length_a   1.000
_cell.length_b   1.000
_cell.length_c   1.000
_cell.angle_alpha   90.00
_cell.angle_beta   90.00
_cell.angle_gamma   90.00
#
_symmetry.space_group_name_H-M   'P 1'
#
loop_
_entity.id
_entity.type
_entity.pdbx_description
1 polymer ?
#
loop_
_entity_poly.entity_id
_entity_poly.type
_entity_poly.pdbx_seq_one_letter_code
_entity_poly.pdbx_strand_id
1 'polypeptide(L)'
;MKGSIPSLALVVEDAPLQREFLCDLLRNENLDVIQCESAEAAELIVARSGPDLTLLVTDAALAGRGTGLELAQFAKRKFPGLNVILVSGQDGLTPPDGFRSFRKPFVTAELVRAAMGAVP
;
A
#
# COMPACT_ATOMS: atom_id res chain seq x y z
N MET A 1 5.95 8.08 26.42
CA MET A 1 5.62 7.94 25.66
C MET A 1 5.98 8.20 24.72
N LYS A 2 6.06 8.14 24.40
CA LYS A 2 6.54 8.32 23.34
C LYS A 2 5.94 9.14 22.53
N GLY A 3 6.38 10.18 22.31
CA GLY A 3 5.81 10.96 21.31
C GLY A 3 5.84 10.13 20.05
N SER A 4 4.75 9.57 19.74
CA SER A 4 4.75 8.75 18.57
C SER A 4 4.75 9.62 17.34
N ILE A 5 5.66 9.37 16.47
CA ILE A 5 5.60 9.89 15.12
C ILE A 5 4.49 9.13 14.42
N PRO A 6 3.52 9.81 13.79
CA PRO A 6 2.47 9.09 13.08
C PRO A 6 3.06 8.20 12.01
N SER A 7 2.50 7.02 11.88
CA SER A 7 2.90 6.13 10.81
C SER A 7 2.48 6.73 9.47
N LEU A 8 3.33 6.55 8.48
CA LEU A 8 3.11 7.12 7.15
C LEU A 8 2.84 6.00 6.16
N ALA A 9 1.72 6.11 5.48
CA ALA A 9 1.31 5.15 4.47
C ALA A 9 1.33 5.78 3.09
N LEU A 10 1.68 4.99 2.09
CA LEU A 10 1.55 5.37 0.69
C LEU A 10 0.46 4.50 0.07
N VAL A 11 -0.53 5.16 -0.53
CA VAL A 11 -1.63 4.49 -1.23
C VAL A 11 -1.51 4.76 -2.71
N VAL A 12 -1.48 3.71 -3.51
CA VAL A 12 -1.32 3.81 -4.96
C VAL A 12 -2.52 3.15 -5.63
N GLU A 13 -3.34 3.93 -6.28
CA GLU A 13 -4.56 3.47 -6.91
C GLU A 13 -4.95 4.48 -7.99
N ASP A 14 -5.16 4.02 -9.23
CA ASP A 14 -5.47 4.94 -10.31
C ASP A 14 -6.94 5.36 -10.34
N ALA A 15 -7.85 4.60 -9.77
CA ALA A 15 -9.26 4.95 -9.72
C ALA A 15 -9.51 5.91 -8.55
N PRO A 16 -9.96 7.14 -8.81
CA PRO A 16 -10.04 8.16 -7.74
C PRO A 16 -10.91 7.79 -6.57
N LEU A 17 -12.07 7.19 -6.81
CA LEU A 17 -12.98 6.86 -5.71
C LEU A 17 -12.41 5.72 -4.87
N GLN A 18 -11.79 4.74 -5.49
CA GLN A 18 -11.17 3.65 -4.76
C GLN A 18 -9.96 4.15 -3.97
N ARG A 19 -9.19 5.07 -4.56
CA ARG A 19 -8.06 5.66 -3.87
C ARG A 19 -8.52 6.41 -2.62
N GLU A 20 -9.56 7.23 -2.78
CA GLU A 20 -10.10 7.99 -1.66
C GLU A 20 -10.60 7.08 -0.54
N PHE A 21 -11.28 5.99 -0.93
CA PHE A 21 -11.78 5.03 0.03
C PHE A 21 -10.65 4.41 0.86
N LEU A 22 -9.59 3.98 0.19
CA LEU A 22 -8.44 3.39 0.88
C LEU A 22 -7.76 4.41 1.79
N CYS A 23 -7.61 5.64 1.30
CA CYS A 23 -6.99 6.68 2.12
C CYS A 23 -7.81 6.97 3.37
N ASP A 24 -9.13 7.02 3.23
CA ASP A 24 -9.98 7.29 4.38
C ASP A 24 -9.94 6.15 5.41
N LEU A 25 -9.89 4.92 4.94
CA LEU A 25 -9.74 3.77 5.84
C LEU A 25 -8.51 3.93 6.72
N LEU A 26 -7.41 4.32 6.11
CA LEU A 26 -6.14 4.43 6.83
C LEU A 26 -6.08 5.67 7.71
N ARG A 27 -6.63 6.78 7.23
CA ARG A 27 -6.69 8.00 8.04
C ARG A 27 -7.53 7.80 9.29
N ASN A 28 -8.57 6.98 9.20
CA ASN A 28 -9.39 6.66 10.36
C ASN A 28 -8.62 5.87 11.43
N GLU A 29 -7.49 5.30 11.05
CA GLU A 29 -6.60 4.61 11.98
C GLU A 29 -5.44 5.50 12.41
N ASN A 30 -5.56 6.79 12.20
CA ASN A 30 -4.55 7.79 12.59
C ASN A 30 -3.23 7.66 11.83
N LEU A 31 -3.28 7.12 10.63
CA LEU A 31 -2.12 7.11 9.75
C LEU A 31 -2.09 8.38 8.93
N ASP A 32 -0.90 8.92 8.72
CA ASP A 32 -0.72 9.92 7.68
C ASP A 32 -0.64 9.20 6.35
N VAL A 33 -1.24 9.78 5.31
CA VAL A 33 -1.35 9.10 4.03
C VAL A 33 -0.87 10.02 2.91
N ILE A 34 0.05 9.49 2.11
CA ILE A 34 0.40 10.06 0.82
C ILE A 34 -0.31 9.21 -0.23
N GLN A 35 -0.91 9.86 -1.21
CA GLN A 35 -1.61 9.12 -2.26
C GLN A 35 -1.06 9.49 -3.62
N CYS A 36 -1.06 8.52 -4.52
CA CYS A 36 -0.72 8.76 -5.90
C CYS A 36 -1.44 7.75 -6.79
N GLU A 37 -1.36 7.99 -8.10
CA GLU A 37 -2.19 7.22 -9.02
C GLU A 37 -1.38 6.37 -9.99
N SER A 38 -0.06 6.38 -9.92
CA SER A 38 0.75 5.58 -10.84
C SER A 38 1.93 4.96 -10.12
N ALA A 39 2.43 3.87 -10.68
CA ALA A 39 3.61 3.22 -10.16
C ALA A 39 4.84 4.12 -10.29
N GLU A 40 4.94 4.88 -11.38
CA GLU A 40 6.07 5.76 -11.60
C GLU A 40 6.17 6.82 -10.52
N ALA A 41 5.04 7.47 -10.21
CA ALA A 41 5.02 8.47 -9.15
C ALA A 41 5.35 7.82 -7.80
N ALA A 42 4.81 6.64 -7.56
CA ALA A 42 5.03 5.94 -6.30
C ALA A 42 6.49 5.56 -6.11
N GLU A 43 7.18 5.15 -7.17
CA GLU A 43 8.59 4.81 -7.07
C GLU A 43 9.42 6.01 -6.62
N LEU A 44 9.11 7.19 -7.13
CA LEU A 44 9.79 8.39 -6.69
C LEU A 44 9.54 8.67 -5.21
N ILE A 45 8.32 8.47 -4.77
CA ILE A 45 7.97 8.68 -3.36
C ILE A 45 8.71 7.66 -2.49
N VAL A 46 8.73 6.40 -2.89
CA VAL A 46 9.45 5.36 -2.15
C VAL A 46 10.95 5.70 -2.08
N ALA A 47 11.52 6.14 -3.19
CA ALA A 47 12.94 6.48 -3.22
C ALA A 47 13.29 7.62 -2.28
N ARG A 48 12.39 8.61 -2.15
CA ARG A 48 12.64 9.77 -1.30
C ARG A 48 12.25 9.57 0.15
N SER A 49 11.11 8.95 0.37
CA SER A 49 10.48 8.88 1.68
C SER A 49 10.42 7.48 2.24
N GLY A 50 11.00 6.51 1.55
CA GLY A 50 10.92 5.12 1.97
C GLY A 50 11.30 4.85 3.42
N PRO A 51 12.39 5.48 3.93
CA PRO A 51 12.74 5.25 5.33
C PRO A 51 11.65 5.68 6.31
N ASP A 52 10.81 6.63 5.91
CA ASP A 52 9.73 7.12 6.77
C ASP A 52 8.42 6.36 6.57
N LEU A 53 8.33 5.58 5.49
CA LEU A 53 7.12 4.82 5.21
C LEU A 53 7.05 3.58 6.07
N THR A 54 5.86 3.32 6.61
CA THR A 54 5.61 2.09 7.36
C THR A 54 4.72 1.13 6.56
N LEU A 55 3.99 1.66 5.58
CA LEU A 55 2.99 0.89 4.84
C LEU A 55 2.92 1.35 3.40
N LEU A 56 2.83 0.39 2.49
CA LEU A 56 2.49 0.64 1.09
C LEU A 56 1.28 -0.21 0.75
N VAL A 57 0.21 0.44 0.29
CA VAL A 57 -0.96 -0.25 -0.23
C VAL A 57 -1.06 0.10 -1.69
N THR A 58 -0.98 -0.88 -2.56
CA THR A 58 -1.04 -0.63 -4.00
C THR A 58 -1.95 -1.60 -4.70
N ASP A 59 -2.72 -1.08 -5.66
CA ASP A 59 -3.40 -1.95 -6.61
C ASP A 59 -2.32 -2.70 -7.40
N ALA A 60 -2.54 -3.98 -7.59
CA ALA A 60 -1.58 -4.82 -8.30
C ALA A 60 -1.52 -4.47 -9.78
N ALA A 61 -2.63 -4.00 -10.33
CA ALA A 61 -2.73 -3.64 -11.76
C ALA A 61 -3.03 -2.16 -11.86
N LEU A 62 -2.04 -1.37 -12.24
CA LEU A 62 -2.18 0.07 -12.41
C LEU A 62 -2.13 0.40 -13.88
N ALA A 63 -2.84 1.46 -14.26
CA ALA A 63 -2.75 1.98 -15.61
C ALA A 63 -1.37 2.59 -15.82
N GLY A 64 -0.91 2.60 -17.07
CA GLY A 64 0.37 3.19 -17.41
C GLY A 64 1.46 2.14 -17.53
N ARG A 65 2.68 2.56 -17.32
CA ARG A 65 3.83 1.72 -17.61
C ARG A 65 4.16 0.72 -16.55
N GLY A 66 4.23 1.06 -15.36
CA GLY A 66 4.60 0.13 -14.30
C GLY A 66 3.37 -0.53 -13.70
N THR A 67 3.56 -1.67 -13.09
CA THR A 67 2.49 -2.34 -12.38
C THR A 67 2.65 -2.15 -10.88
N GLY A 68 1.55 -2.35 -10.16
CA GLY A 68 1.62 -2.32 -8.71
C GLY A 68 2.46 -3.45 -8.15
N LEU A 69 2.47 -4.60 -8.84
CA LEU A 69 3.31 -5.71 -8.42
C LEU A 69 4.79 -5.36 -8.53
N GLU A 70 5.19 -4.75 -9.65
CA GLU A 70 6.58 -4.32 -9.81
C GLU A 70 6.97 -3.28 -8.76
N LEU A 71 6.06 -2.36 -8.49
CA LEU A 71 6.26 -1.37 -7.44
C LEU A 71 6.47 -2.03 -6.08
N ALA A 72 5.63 -3.00 -5.76
CA ALA A 72 5.72 -3.71 -4.49
C ALA A 72 7.07 -4.42 -4.37
N GLN A 73 7.52 -5.04 -5.44
CA GLN A 73 8.82 -5.71 -5.46
C GLN A 73 9.97 -4.73 -5.29
N PHE A 74 9.90 -3.60 -5.96
CA PHE A 74 10.90 -2.54 -5.84
C PHE A 74 10.99 -2.05 -4.39
N ALA A 75 9.83 -1.74 -3.81
CA ALA A 75 9.78 -1.19 -2.46
C ALA A 75 10.32 -2.20 -1.43
N LYS A 76 9.96 -3.45 -1.59
CA LYS A 76 10.37 -4.49 -0.64
C LYS A 76 11.87 -4.78 -0.73
N ARG A 77 12.44 -4.69 -1.94
CA ARG A 77 13.88 -4.85 -2.09
C ARG A 77 14.64 -3.73 -1.41
N LYS A 78 14.15 -2.50 -1.55
CA LYS A 78 14.82 -1.36 -0.93
C LYS A 78 14.61 -1.27 0.57
N PHE A 79 13.42 -1.64 1.02
CA PHE A 79 13.04 -1.51 2.44
C PHE A 79 12.38 -2.81 2.89
N PRO A 80 13.17 -3.82 3.23
CA PRO A 80 12.62 -5.14 3.56
C PRO A 80 11.65 -5.14 4.74
N GLY A 81 11.76 -4.15 5.63
CA GLY A 81 10.85 -4.04 6.77
C GLY A 81 9.53 -3.36 6.45
N LEU A 82 9.38 -2.83 5.24
CA LEU A 82 8.15 -2.15 4.86
C LEU A 82 7.01 -3.14 4.74
N ASN A 83 5.87 -2.79 5.33
CA ASN A 83 4.65 -3.58 5.20
C ASN A 83 4.04 -3.26 3.84
N VAL A 84 3.94 -4.25 2.96
CA VAL A 84 3.43 -4.04 1.60
C VAL A 84 2.18 -4.88 1.42
N ILE A 85 1.09 -4.22 1.01
CA ILE A 85 -0.19 -4.86 0.77
C ILE A 85 -0.57 -4.63 -0.68
N LEU A 86 -0.88 -5.73 -1.37
CA LEU A 86 -1.39 -5.69 -2.74
C LEU A 86 -2.90 -5.84 -2.71
N VAL A 87 -3.59 -5.03 -3.49
CA VAL A 87 -5.02 -5.15 -3.67
C VAL A 87 -5.25 -5.46 -5.14
N SER A 88 -5.95 -6.54 -5.43
CA SER A 88 -6.12 -6.97 -6.81
C SER A 88 -7.59 -7.06 -7.18
N GLY A 89 -7.86 -6.91 -8.48
CA GLY A 89 -9.19 -7.13 -9.00
C GLY A 89 -9.49 -8.61 -9.14
N GLN A 90 -10.46 -8.92 -9.97
CA GLN A 90 -10.96 -10.29 -10.09
C GLN A 90 -10.05 -11.21 -10.89
N ASP A 91 -9.03 -10.69 -11.51
CA ASP A 91 -8.22 -11.47 -12.44
C ASP A 91 -7.29 -12.45 -11.76
N GLY A 92 -7.32 -12.51 -10.45
CA GLY A 92 -6.65 -13.58 -9.75
C GLY A 92 -5.15 -13.60 -9.90
N LEU A 93 -4.52 -12.42 -9.95
CA LEU A 93 -3.08 -12.38 -9.88
C LEU A 93 -2.63 -13.06 -8.60
N THR A 94 -1.83 -14.09 -8.74
CA THR A 94 -1.24 -14.74 -7.58
C THR A 94 -0.02 -13.94 -7.17
N PRO A 95 -0.03 -13.30 -6.00
CA PRO A 95 1.13 -12.53 -5.58
C PRO A 95 2.27 -13.46 -5.25
N PRO A 96 3.52 -13.01 -5.44
CA PRO A 96 4.67 -13.77 -4.99
C PRO A 96 4.63 -13.94 -3.48
N ASP A 97 5.37 -14.94 -3.02
CA ASP A 97 5.51 -15.15 -1.59
C ASP A 97 6.09 -13.91 -0.91
N GLY A 98 5.63 -13.65 0.29
CA GLY A 98 6.13 -12.52 1.05
C GLY A 98 5.28 -11.27 0.97
N PHE A 99 4.25 -11.27 0.13
CA PHE A 99 3.33 -10.13 0.04
C PHE A 99 1.97 -10.52 0.58
N ARG A 100 1.38 -9.62 1.34
CA ARG A 100 -0.03 -9.76 1.71
C ARG A 100 -0.87 -9.24 0.56
N SER A 101 -1.96 -9.91 0.26
CA SER A 101 -2.81 -9.48 -0.82
C SER A 101 -4.27 -9.64 -0.45
N PHE A 102 -5.09 -8.75 -0.99
CA PHE A 102 -6.52 -8.78 -0.80
C PHE A 102 -7.19 -8.66 -2.16
N ARG A 103 -8.12 -9.54 -2.41
CA ARG A 103 -8.88 -9.52 -3.64
C ARG A 103 -10.12 -8.65 -3.46
N LYS A 104 -10.39 -7.81 -4.42
CA LYS A 104 -11.62 -7.00 -4.40
C LYS A 104 -12.82 -7.86 -4.77
N PRO A 105 -13.94 -7.71 -4.10
CA PRO A 105 -14.14 -6.92 -2.89
C PRO A 105 -13.54 -7.60 -1.67
N PHE A 106 -12.98 -6.82 -0.76
CA PHE A 106 -12.36 -7.37 0.44
C PHE A 106 -13.09 -6.91 1.68
N VAL A 107 -12.84 -7.61 2.78
CA VAL A 107 -13.38 -7.22 4.09
C VAL A 107 -12.49 -6.12 4.65
N THR A 108 -13.05 -4.93 4.83
CA THR A 108 -12.26 -3.76 5.23
C THR A 108 -11.52 -3.97 6.54
N ALA A 109 -12.15 -4.64 7.51
CA ALA A 109 -11.51 -4.87 8.79
C ALA A 109 -10.27 -5.75 8.66
N GLU A 110 -10.28 -6.68 7.72
CA GLU A 110 -9.11 -7.53 7.48
C GLU A 110 -7.96 -6.74 6.88
N LEU A 111 -8.27 -5.86 5.94
CA LEU A 111 -7.24 -5.03 5.34
C LEU A 111 -6.65 -4.07 6.37
N VAL A 112 -7.49 -3.45 7.18
CA VAL A 112 -7.03 -2.54 8.23
C VAL A 112 -6.12 -3.28 9.21
N ARG A 113 -6.50 -4.48 9.60
CA ARG A 113 -5.65 -5.27 10.52
C ARG A 113 -4.29 -5.56 9.92
N ALA A 114 -4.26 -5.93 8.65
CA ALA A 114 -3.00 -6.17 7.95
C ALA A 114 -2.20 -4.88 7.83
N ALA A 115 -2.86 -3.77 7.56
CA ALA A 115 -2.21 -2.49 7.39
C ALA A 115 -1.54 -2.01 8.67
N MET A 116 -2.18 -2.27 9.80
CA MET A 116 -1.64 -1.85 11.08
C MET A 116 -0.51 -2.76 11.57
N GLY A 117 -0.19 -3.80 10.82
CA GLY A 117 0.81 -4.73 11.25
C GLY A 117 0.39 -5.49 12.49
N ALA A 118 -0.91 -5.54 12.74
CA ALA A 118 -1.43 -6.23 13.90
C ALA A 118 -1.37 -7.71 13.63
N VAL A 119 -0.21 -8.22 13.73
CA VAL A 119 -0.01 -9.61 13.57
C VAL A 119 0.06 -10.19 14.94
N PRO A 120 -0.70 -11.17 15.19
CA PRO A 120 -0.57 -11.85 16.45
C PRO A 120 0.80 -12.43 16.58
#